data_b30e3383442871dc3b7f652f74294768
#
_entry.id   b30e3383442871dc3b7f652f74294768
#
_cell.length_a   1.000
_cell.length_b   1.000
_cell.length_c   1.000
_cell.angle_alpha   90.00
_cell.angle_beta   90.00
_cell.angle_gamma   90.00
#
_symmetry.space_group_name_H-M   'P 1'
#
loop_
_entity.id
_entity.type
_entity.pdbx_description
1 polymer ?
#
loop_
_entity_poly.entity_id
_entity_poly.type
_entity_poly.pdbx_seq_one_letter_code
_entity_poly.pdbx_strand_id
1 'polypeptide(L)'
;MMMVRSYLGPSSIEGLGVFSHVDIRKGQLIWLYDPAFDVSFMLSDIERAPKHFREFMDRYTYPDPEDPERVVLDCDEGRFMNHSDDPNMDLSNPYRGIATRDIPAGTEITCNYGQFIGGVVEMQPPRHKIWRAEKSLAAE
;
A
#
# COMPACT_ATOMS: atom_id res chain seq x y z
N MET A 1 5.84 2.57 6.82
CA MET A 1 5.84 4.02 7.18
C MET A 1 6.69 4.81 6.22
N MET A 2 6.30 6.05 5.95
CA MET A 2 7.03 6.92 5.01
C MET A 2 8.34 7.40 5.61
N MET A 3 9.40 7.37 4.81
CA MET A 3 10.74 7.82 5.19
C MET A 3 11.10 9.16 4.55
N VAL A 4 10.19 9.72 3.78
CA VAL A 4 10.28 11.06 3.21
C VAL A 4 9.06 11.86 3.62
N ARG A 5 9.19 13.18 3.66
CA ARG A 5 8.05 14.04 3.94
C ARG A 5 7.05 13.99 2.79
N SER A 6 5.81 13.60 3.11
CA SER A 6 4.74 13.41 2.13
C SER A 6 3.43 14.03 2.61
N TYR A 7 2.47 14.16 1.70
CA TYR A 7 1.14 14.68 1.99
C TYR A 7 0.09 13.95 1.15
N LEU A 8 -1.17 14.01 1.59
CA LEU A 8 -2.30 13.48 0.84
C LEU A 8 -2.87 14.53 -0.10
N GLY A 9 -3.24 14.10 -1.29
CA GLY A 9 -3.91 14.95 -2.27
C GLY A 9 -4.77 14.11 -3.22
N PRO A 10 -5.64 14.78 -4.00
CA PRO A 10 -6.43 14.10 -5.04
C PRO A 10 -5.51 13.43 -6.06
N SER A 11 -5.75 12.14 -6.30
CA SER A 11 -4.96 11.34 -7.23
C SER A 11 -5.64 11.27 -8.60
N SER A 12 -4.86 11.32 -9.66
CA SER A 12 -5.34 11.02 -11.01
C SER A 12 -5.57 9.52 -11.21
N ILE A 13 -5.04 8.68 -10.32
CA ILE A 13 -5.20 7.22 -10.39
C ILE A 13 -6.49 6.82 -9.68
N GLU A 14 -6.59 7.12 -8.39
CA GLU A 14 -7.74 6.76 -7.56
C GLU A 14 -7.78 7.58 -6.27
N GLY A 15 -8.92 8.18 -5.97
CA GLY A 15 -9.22 8.82 -4.69
C GLY A 15 -8.13 9.77 -4.21
N LEU A 16 -7.61 9.50 -3.02
CA LEU A 16 -6.45 10.16 -2.45
C LEU A 16 -5.17 9.39 -2.80
N GLY A 17 -4.10 10.11 -2.98
CA GLY A 17 -2.77 9.55 -3.17
C GLY A 17 -1.74 10.18 -2.25
N VAL A 18 -0.56 9.62 -2.24
CA VAL A 18 0.59 10.09 -1.46
C VAL A 18 1.50 10.88 -2.38
N PHE A 19 1.77 12.13 -2.04
CA PHE A 19 2.61 13.04 -2.82
C PHE A 19 3.85 13.42 -2.03
N SER A 20 4.99 13.54 -2.72
CA SER A 20 6.22 13.97 -2.08
C SER A 20 6.24 15.48 -1.84
N HIS A 21 6.62 15.90 -0.64
CA HIS A 21 6.92 17.31 -0.34
C HIS A 21 8.32 17.73 -0.78
N VAL A 22 9.18 16.76 -1.08
CA VAL A 22 10.60 16.98 -1.35
C VAL A 22 11.01 16.32 -2.66
N ASP A 23 12.11 16.79 -3.24
CA ASP A 23 12.74 16.08 -4.34
C ASP A 23 13.38 14.78 -3.81
N ILE A 24 13.09 13.67 -4.46
CA ILE A 24 13.61 12.35 -4.14
C ILE A 24 14.53 11.92 -5.27
N ARG A 25 15.71 11.41 -4.94
CA ARG A 25 16.64 10.90 -5.92
C ARG A 25 16.45 9.41 -6.15
N LYS A 26 16.71 8.97 -7.36
CA LYS A 26 16.79 7.54 -7.69
C LYS A 26 17.67 6.81 -6.68
N GLY A 27 17.17 5.68 -6.17
CA GLY A 27 17.88 4.88 -5.17
C GLY A 27 17.64 5.30 -3.72
N GLN A 28 16.94 6.42 -3.48
CA GLN A 28 16.65 6.89 -2.13
C GLN A 28 15.57 6.03 -1.48
N LEU A 29 15.70 5.80 -0.17
CA LEU A 29 14.70 5.11 0.64
C LEU A 29 13.47 6.02 0.81
N ILE A 30 12.30 5.51 0.44
CA ILE A 30 11.02 6.24 0.52
C ILE A 30 10.14 5.68 1.63
N TRP A 31 10.11 4.38 1.78
CA TRP A 31 9.21 3.68 2.69
C TRP A 31 9.93 2.53 3.40
N LEU A 32 9.56 2.28 4.65
CA LEU A 32 10.16 1.22 5.47
C LEU A 32 9.08 0.49 6.26
N TYR A 33 9.11 -0.84 6.23
CA TYR A 33 8.37 -1.66 7.17
C TYR A 33 9.02 -1.55 8.55
N ASP A 34 8.26 -1.10 9.53
CA ASP A 34 8.74 -1.00 10.91
C ASP A 34 7.66 -1.49 11.88
N PRO A 35 7.83 -2.69 12.47
CA PRO A 35 6.83 -3.28 13.36
C PRO A 35 6.66 -2.51 14.67
N ALA A 36 7.53 -1.56 14.98
CA ALA A 36 7.35 -0.69 16.14
C ALA A 36 6.25 0.36 15.92
N PHE A 37 5.95 0.71 14.68
CA PHE A 37 4.98 1.74 14.32
C PHE A 37 3.83 1.22 13.49
N ASP A 38 4.08 0.31 12.56
CA ASP A 38 3.05 -0.27 11.70
C ASP A 38 2.30 -1.36 12.45
N VAL A 39 0.98 -1.43 12.28
CA VAL A 39 0.13 -2.31 13.09
C VAL A 39 -0.19 -3.59 12.33
N SER A 40 0.14 -4.72 12.93
CA SER A 40 -0.12 -6.05 12.38
C SER A 40 -1.40 -6.66 12.98
N PHE A 41 -2.24 -7.24 12.10
CA PHE A 41 -3.51 -7.84 12.47
C PHE A 41 -3.58 -9.29 11.99
N MET A 42 -4.17 -10.18 12.79
CA MET A 42 -4.51 -11.52 12.33
C MET A 42 -5.64 -11.46 11.30
N LEU A 43 -5.49 -12.17 10.18
CA LEU A 43 -6.57 -12.30 9.18
C LEU A 43 -7.84 -12.87 9.79
N SER A 44 -7.72 -13.82 10.71
CA SER A 44 -8.88 -14.41 11.41
C SER A 44 -9.67 -13.39 12.24
N ASP A 45 -9.01 -12.39 12.80
CA ASP A 45 -9.69 -11.31 13.52
C ASP A 45 -10.47 -10.40 12.56
N ILE A 46 -9.88 -10.10 11.40
CA ILE A 46 -10.54 -9.28 10.38
C ILE A 46 -11.77 -9.98 9.82
N GLU A 47 -11.70 -11.29 9.60
CA GLU A 47 -12.82 -12.09 9.09
C GLU A 47 -14.07 -12.04 9.99
N ARG A 48 -13.89 -11.83 11.30
CA ARG A 48 -14.98 -11.70 12.27
C ARG A 48 -15.56 -10.28 12.37
N ALA A 49 -14.92 -9.31 11.75
CA ALA A 49 -15.32 -7.92 11.81
C ALA A 49 -16.52 -7.64 10.88
N PRO A 50 -17.27 -6.55 11.12
CA PRO A 50 -18.34 -6.13 10.23
C PRO A 50 -17.84 -5.92 8.79
N LYS A 51 -18.73 -6.15 7.81
CA LYS A 51 -18.39 -6.09 6.39
C LYS A 51 -17.67 -4.79 5.99
N HIS A 52 -18.18 -3.64 6.40
CA HIS A 52 -17.58 -2.35 6.05
C HIS A 52 -16.15 -2.19 6.59
N PHE A 53 -15.87 -2.76 7.76
CA PHE A 53 -14.52 -2.74 8.33
C PHE A 53 -13.58 -3.69 7.58
N ARG A 54 -14.09 -4.87 7.19
CA ARG A 54 -13.30 -5.80 6.35
C ARG A 54 -12.92 -5.16 5.02
N GLU A 55 -13.85 -4.43 4.40
CA GLU A 55 -13.60 -3.68 3.17
C GLU A 55 -12.50 -2.61 3.37
N PHE A 56 -12.55 -1.89 4.49
CA PHE A 56 -11.50 -0.93 4.87
C PHE A 56 -10.14 -1.63 5.00
N MET A 57 -10.09 -2.74 5.72
CA MET A 57 -8.85 -3.48 5.93
C MET A 57 -8.31 -4.07 4.63
N ASP A 58 -9.17 -4.59 3.76
CA ASP A 58 -8.76 -5.10 2.45
C ASP A 58 -8.17 -3.99 1.56
N ARG A 59 -8.68 -2.78 1.71
CA ARG A 59 -8.22 -1.65 0.93
C ARG A 59 -6.86 -1.10 1.38
N TYR A 60 -6.61 -1.05 2.68
CA TYR A 60 -5.50 -0.27 3.24
C TYR A 60 -4.39 -1.09 3.87
N THR A 61 -4.54 -2.40 3.98
CA THR A 61 -3.50 -3.27 4.51
C THR A 61 -2.73 -3.98 3.39
N TYR A 62 -1.58 -4.50 3.75
CA TYR A 62 -0.75 -5.36 2.90
C TYR A 62 -0.33 -6.61 3.69
N PRO A 63 0.06 -7.71 3.01
CA PRO A 63 0.51 -8.91 3.70
C PRO A 63 1.74 -8.64 4.56
N ASP A 64 1.72 -9.16 5.79
CA ASP A 64 2.87 -9.10 6.67
C ASP A 64 4.02 -9.90 6.03
N PRO A 65 5.20 -9.30 5.80
CA PRO A 65 6.32 -10.00 5.19
C PRO A 65 6.89 -11.13 6.05
N GLU A 66 6.56 -11.16 7.33
CA GLU A 66 7.07 -12.15 8.29
C GLU A 66 6.05 -13.22 8.67
N ASP A 67 4.76 -13.00 8.40
CA ASP A 67 3.70 -13.94 8.76
C ASP A 67 2.56 -13.93 7.73
N PRO A 68 2.35 -15.02 6.97
CA PRO A 68 1.30 -15.09 5.95
C PRO A 68 -0.12 -15.07 6.50
N GLU A 69 -0.30 -15.24 7.81
CA GLU A 69 -1.60 -15.18 8.48
C GLU A 69 -1.95 -13.77 8.98
N ARG A 70 -1.09 -12.80 8.70
CA ARG A 70 -1.26 -11.43 9.17
C ARG A 70 -1.23 -10.43 8.03
N VAL A 71 -1.83 -9.28 8.28
CA VAL A 71 -1.76 -8.09 7.43
C VAL A 71 -1.30 -6.90 8.23
N VAL A 72 -0.69 -5.92 7.56
CA VAL A 72 -0.13 -4.74 8.18
C VAL A 72 -0.86 -3.50 7.68
N LEU A 73 -1.17 -2.60 8.60
CA LEU A 73 -1.68 -1.27 8.32
C LEU A 73 -0.59 -0.25 8.63
N ASP A 74 -0.19 0.54 7.64
CA ASP A 74 0.75 1.63 7.87
C ASP A 74 0.17 2.64 8.86
N CYS A 75 1.00 3.09 9.79
CA CYS A 75 0.60 4.06 10.83
C CYS A 75 0.34 5.47 10.27
N ASP A 76 0.82 5.74 9.06
CA ASP A 76 0.78 7.07 8.44
C ASP A 76 0.08 7.07 7.08
N GLU A 77 0.25 8.14 6.32
CA GLU A 77 -0.36 8.32 4.99
C GLU A 77 0.11 7.30 3.95
N GLY A 78 1.14 6.54 4.21
CA GLY A 78 1.59 5.45 3.32
C GLY A 78 0.48 4.46 2.97
N ARG A 79 -0.52 4.30 3.85
CA ARG A 79 -1.69 3.46 3.60
C ARG A 79 -2.52 3.86 2.37
N PHE A 80 -2.39 5.08 1.90
CA PHE A 80 -3.13 5.61 0.74
C PHE A 80 -2.35 5.52 -0.57
N MET A 81 -1.18 4.89 -0.58
CA MET A 81 -0.36 4.80 -1.78
C MET A 81 -1.07 4.00 -2.87
N ASN A 82 -1.16 4.58 -4.07
CA ASN A 82 -1.83 3.96 -5.19
C ASN A 82 -0.92 3.03 -5.99
N HIS A 83 -1.55 2.10 -6.69
CA HIS A 83 -0.90 1.18 -7.61
C HIS A 83 -0.58 1.86 -8.94
N SER A 84 0.58 1.51 -9.51
CA SER A 84 0.94 1.78 -10.89
C SER A 84 1.70 0.59 -11.48
N ASP A 85 1.47 0.29 -12.76
CA ASP A 85 2.26 -0.72 -13.47
C ASP A 85 3.67 -0.21 -13.82
N ASP A 86 3.86 1.12 -13.81
CA ASP A 86 5.16 1.79 -13.93
C ASP A 86 5.42 2.65 -12.68
N PRO A 87 5.68 2.01 -11.53
CA PRO A 87 5.80 2.72 -10.26
C PRO A 87 7.11 3.48 -10.15
N ASN A 88 7.09 4.56 -9.37
CA ASN A 88 8.31 5.28 -9.03
C ASN A 88 8.95 4.81 -7.71
N MET A 89 8.35 3.82 -7.05
CA MET A 89 8.93 3.16 -5.89
C MET A 89 8.95 1.64 -6.10
N ASP A 90 10.09 1.02 -5.88
CA ASP A 90 10.28 -0.44 -5.97
C ASP A 90 10.11 -1.10 -4.61
N LEU A 91 9.26 -2.12 -4.56
CA LEU A 91 9.00 -2.96 -3.38
C LEU A 91 9.39 -4.43 -3.61
N SER A 92 10.34 -4.70 -4.49
CA SER A 92 10.87 -6.07 -4.67
C SER A 92 11.44 -6.63 -3.37
N ASN A 93 11.97 -5.77 -2.51
CA ASN A 93 12.24 -6.10 -1.11
C ASN A 93 11.02 -5.66 -0.28
N PRO A 94 10.27 -6.59 0.35
CA PRO A 94 9.02 -6.26 1.06
C PRO A 94 9.23 -5.43 2.33
N TYR A 95 10.45 -5.22 2.76
CA TYR A 95 10.77 -4.44 3.96
C TYR A 95 11.06 -2.98 3.67
N ARG A 96 11.31 -2.60 2.41
CA ARG A 96 11.67 -1.23 2.07
C ARG A 96 11.30 -0.86 0.63
N GLY A 97 10.89 0.37 0.45
CA GLY A 97 10.60 0.96 -0.85
C GLY A 97 11.69 1.94 -1.28
N ILE A 98 12.22 1.74 -2.48
CA ILE A 98 13.34 2.51 -3.02
C ILE A 98 12.88 3.23 -4.29
N ALA A 99 13.27 4.50 -4.46
CA ALA A 99 12.96 5.26 -5.66
C ALA A 99 13.57 4.61 -6.91
N THR A 100 12.74 4.35 -7.93
CA THR A 100 13.19 3.78 -9.22
C THR A 100 13.79 4.83 -10.14
N ARG A 101 13.47 6.09 -9.89
CA ARG A 101 13.90 7.27 -10.65
C ARG A 101 13.84 8.50 -9.76
N ASP A 102 14.32 9.63 -10.25
CA ASP A 102 14.15 10.90 -9.55
C ASP A 102 12.66 11.25 -9.51
N ILE A 103 12.20 11.71 -8.35
CA ILE A 103 10.80 12.09 -8.10
C ILE A 103 10.79 13.53 -7.65
N PRO A 104 10.36 14.47 -8.50
CA PRO A 104 10.26 15.88 -8.09
C PRO A 104 9.22 16.08 -7.01
N ALA A 105 9.43 17.07 -6.15
CA ALA A 105 8.43 17.52 -5.18
C ALA A 105 7.08 17.76 -5.88
N GLY A 106 5.98 17.37 -5.23
CA GLY A 106 4.63 17.48 -5.80
C GLY A 106 4.19 16.31 -6.68
N THR A 107 5.05 15.31 -6.86
CA THR A 107 4.72 14.12 -7.65
C THR A 107 4.11 13.04 -6.78
N GLU A 108 3.10 12.34 -7.29
CA GLU A 108 2.50 11.19 -6.60
C GLU A 108 3.51 10.04 -6.54
N ILE A 109 3.66 9.46 -5.34
CA ILE A 109 4.47 8.26 -5.10
C ILE A 109 3.58 7.04 -5.31
N THR A 110 4.03 6.11 -6.14
CA THR A 110 3.28 4.91 -6.52
C THR A 110 4.11 3.66 -6.33
N CYS A 111 3.44 2.53 -6.12
CA CYS A 111 4.07 1.22 -6.04
C CYS A 111 3.29 0.22 -6.90
N ASN A 112 3.89 -0.91 -7.20
CA ASN A 112 3.22 -2.02 -7.86
C ASN A 112 2.79 -3.04 -6.81
N TYR A 113 1.48 -3.19 -6.59
CA TYR A 113 0.93 -4.12 -5.61
C TYR A 113 1.30 -5.58 -5.91
N GLY A 114 1.54 -5.92 -7.17
CA GLY A 114 1.98 -7.25 -7.56
C GLY A 114 3.33 -7.66 -6.98
N GLN A 115 4.15 -6.70 -6.55
CA GLN A 115 5.45 -7.00 -5.93
C GLN A 115 5.34 -7.61 -4.52
N PHE A 116 4.24 -7.35 -3.82
CA PHE A 116 4.05 -7.85 -2.45
C PHE A 116 2.77 -8.65 -2.24
N ILE A 117 1.86 -8.68 -3.21
CA ILE A 117 0.54 -9.36 -3.11
C ILE A 117 0.61 -10.65 -3.92
N GLY A 118 1.39 -11.32 -4.34
CA GLY A 118 1.42 -12.61 -5.01
C GLY A 118 0.13 -12.98 -5.74
N GLY A 119 -0.35 -12.16 -6.67
CA GLY A 119 -1.57 -12.41 -7.41
C GLY A 119 -1.93 -11.28 -8.37
N VAL A 120 -3.09 -11.38 -9.02
CA VAL A 120 -3.63 -10.34 -9.90
C VAL A 120 -4.18 -9.20 -9.05
N VAL A 121 -3.72 -8.00 -9.32
CA VAL A 121 -4.26 -6.79 -8.70
C VAL A 121 -5.34 -6.20 -9.60
N GLU A 122 -6.56 -6.19 -9.10
CA GLU A 122 -7.69 -5.59 -9.81
C GLU A 122 -8.12 -4.30 -9.11
N MET A 123 -8.28 -3.25 -9.91
CA MET A 123 -8.86 -1.99 -9.47
C MET A 123 -10.28 -1.93 -9.96
N GLN A 124 -11.25 -1.99 -9.05
CA GLN A 124 -12.69 -2.02 -9.41
C GLN A 124 -13.39 -0.71 -9.07
N PRO A 125 -14.32 -0.24 -9.92
CA PRO A 125 -15.26 0.81 -9.52
C PRO A 125 -16.22 0.29 -8.42
N PRO A 126 -16.51 1.07 -7.39
CA PRO A 126 -16.04 2.43 -7.12
C PRO A 126 -14.69 2.52 -6.38
N ARG A 127 -13.65 1.86 -6.90
CA ARG A 127 -12.28 2.08 -6.46
C ARG A 127 -11.86 1.31 -5.21
N HIS A 128 -11.98 -0.01 -5.24
CA HIS A 128 -11.46 -0.88 -4.21
C HIS A 128 -10.16 -1.55 -4.66
N LYS A 129 -9.17 -1.55 -3.79
CA LYS A 129 -8.01 -2.42 -3.94
C LYS A 129 -8.45 -3.82 -3.54
N ILE A 130 -8.40 -4.77 -4.46
CA ILE A 130 -8.75 -6.16 -4.15
C ILE A 130 -7.52 -7.02 -4.38
N TRP A 131 -6.65 -7.08 -3.41
CA TRP A 131 -5.49 -7.96 -3.46
C TRP A 131 -5.81 -9.39 -2.99
N ARG A 132 -6.96 -9.60 -2.34
CA ARG A 132 -7.49 -10.92 -1.98
C ARG A 132 -8.69 -11.30 -2.83
N ALA A 133 -8.68 -10.91 -4.11
CA ALA A 133 -9.84 -11.00 -4.99
C ALA A 133 -10.53 -12.38 -4.95
N GLU A 134 -9.79 -13.46 -5.07
CA GLU A 134 -10.35 -14.81 -5.06
C GLU A 134 -10.97 -15.18 -3.71
N LYS A 135 -10.35 -14.77 -2.61
CA LYS A 135 -10.86 -15.04 -1.25
C LYS A 135 -12.02 -14.13 -0.87
N SER A 136 -11.96 -12.85 -1.26
CA SER A 136 -13.04 -11.91 -1.00
C SER A 136 -14.32 -12.27 -1.74
N LEU A 137 -14.22 -12.66 -3.00
CA LEU A 137 -15.37 -13.09 -3.80
C LEU A 137 -15.98 -14.38 -3.26
N ALA A 138 -15.19 -15.29 -2.73
CA ALA A 138 -15.68 -16.53 -2.13
C ALA A 138 -16.35 -16.31 -0.76
N ALA A 139 -15.99 -15.25 -0.04
CA ALA A 139 -16.52 -14.91 1.29
C ALA A 139 -17.82 -14.09 1.24
N GLU A 140 -18.14 -13.54 0.10
CA GLU A 140 -19.36 -12.75 -0.15
C GLU A 140 -20.42 -13.56 -0.87
#